data_44088d6e2820f0912ef5aea50e647800
#
_entry.id   44088d6e2820f0912ef5aea50e647800
#
_cell.length_a   1.000
_cell.length_b   1.000
_cell.length_c   1.000
_cell.angle_alpha   90.00
_cell.angle_beta   90.00
_cell.angle_gamma   90.00
#
_symmetry.space_group_name_H-M   'P 1'
#
loop_
_entity.id
_entity.type
_entity.pdbx_description
1 polymer ?
#
loop_
_entity_poly.entity_id
_entity_poly.type
_entity_poly.pdbx_seq_one_letter_code
_entity_poly.pdbx_strand_id
1 'polypeptide(L)'
;MQLTRTLTALLAAAGLSLAAIPAAQAMDIKLGHVLAPSHSWHKAAEGFAADVKEQTEGRVNFVLFPSGQLGNEKTMLEGLQIGSQGAAIIGSGSLQPIEPKFGIVELPYTWTSAQQAYKAYDGELGAALSKLAAAKNLVILSWWENGFRHLTNNRGPINTPADLEGLKTRVTPDKMRLDTFTALGANPAPLAFGELYSALQQKVFDAQENPLSIIYTSSFFEVQKYLSLTGHVWGPANLILAKHTWNRISPEDQKIVQAAADKWRDEQRKMITQSDDDYVAKLKEKGMQVNQVDKAPFIAAVAPVWKAYEPVYGAELMGILQQYRKGQ
;
A
#
# COMPACT_ATOMS: atom_id res chain seq x y z
N MET A 1 -24.27 -85.62 39.40
CA MET A 1 -22.88 -85.18 39.61
C MET A 1 -22.25 -84.89 38.26
N GLN A 2 -22.33 -83.73 37.78
CA GLN A 2 -21.68 -83.31 36.51
C GLN A 2 -21.06 -81.90 36.73
N LEU A 3 -19.75 -81.86 36.65
CA LEU A 3 -18.94 -80.63 36.66
C LEU A 3 -19.03 -80.00 35.24
N THR A 4 -19.53 -78.85 35.15
CA THR A 4 -19.40 -78.00 33.95
C THR A 4 -18.32 -76.92 34.15
N ARG A 5 -17.26 -77.06 33.36
CA ARG A 5 -16.19 -76.08 33.25
C ARG A 5 -16.64 -74.94 32.36
N THR A 6 -16.67 -73.71 32.91
CA THR A 6 -16.85 -72.51 32.11
C THR A 6 -15.49 -71.91 31.83
N LEU A 7 -15.09 -71.87 30.55
CA LEU A 7 -13.95 -71.12 30.02
C LEU A 7 -14.35 -69.65 29.90
N THR A 8 -13.70 -68.80 30.62
CA THR A 8 -13.81 -67.36 30.48
C THR A 8 -12.75 -66.87 29.47
N ALA A 9 -13.18 -66.50 28.26
CA ALA A 9 -12.31 -65.85 27.28
C ALA A 9 -12.16 -64.35 27.61
N LEU A 10 -10.96 -63.92 28.01
CA LEU A 10 -10.61 -62.49 28.08
C LEU A 10 -10.34 -61.98 26.65
N LEU A 11 -11.26 -61.19 26.09
CA LEU A 11 -10.98 -60.35 24.95
C LEU A 11 -10.26 -59.09 25.44
N ALA A 12 -8.97 -59.00 25.13
CA ALA A 12 -8.20 -57.78 25.26
C ALA A 12 -8.59 -56.78 24.15
N ALA A 13 -9.46 -55.85 24.48
CA ALA A 13 -9.79 -54.71 23.58
C ALA A 13 -8.62 -53.72 23.66
N ALA A 14 -7.70 -53.84 22.69
CA ALA A 14 -6.70 -52.80 22.46
C ALA A 14 -7.42 -51.56 21.87
N GLY A 15 -7.82 -50.62 22.71
CA GLY A 15 -8.33 -49.33 22.30
C GLY A 15 -7.22 -48.52 21.66
N LEU A 16 -7.20 -48.43 20.32
CA LEU A 16 -6.47 -47.39 19.62
C LEU A 16 -7.15 -46.07 19.98
N SER A 17 -6.58 -45.35 20.96
CA SER A 17 -6.89 -43.95 21.17
C SER A 17 -6.29 -43.19 19.99
N LEU A 18 -7.07 -42.95 18.93
CA LEU A 18 -6.75 -41.86 17.99
C LEU A 18 -6.77 -40.60 18.82
N ALA A 19 -5.58 -40.09 19.15
CA ALA A 19 -5.45 -38.74 19.64
C ALA A 19 -6.01 -37.81 18.56
N ALA A 20 -7.22 -37.32 18.77
CA ALA A 20 -7.78 -36.26 17.96
C ALA A 20 -6.82 -35.08 18.08
N ILE A 21 -5.97 -34.89 17.07
CA ILE A 21 -5.19 -33.65 16.92
C ILE A 21 -6.25 -32.54 16.88
N PRO A 22 -6.28 -31.60 17.83
CA PRO A 22 -7.24 -30.51 17.76
C PRO A 22 -7.02 -29.84 16.41
N ALA A 23 -8.04 -29.85 15.55
CA ALA A 23 -8.02 -29.14 14.32
C ALA A 23 -7.73 -27.66 14.69
N ALA A 24 -6.55 -27.18 14.33
CA ALA A 24 -6.18 -25.79 14.58
C ALA A 24 -7.30 -24.95 13.96
N GLN A 25 -8.01 -24.19 14.83
CA GLN A 25 -9.14 -23.38 14.37
C GLN A 25 -8.62 -22.37 13.38
N ALA A 26 -9.17 -22.39 12.14
CA ALA A 26 -8.78 -21.49 11.08
C ALA A 26 -8.89 -20.03 11.56
N MET A 27 -7.84 -19.26 11.34
CA MET A 27 -7.80 -17.86 11.71
C MET A 27 -8.12 -17.01 10.49
N ASP A 28 -9.35 -16.49 10.41
CA ASP A 28 -9.73 -15.53 9.38
C ASP A 28 -9.20 -14.13 9.72
N ILE A 29 -8.41 -13.56 8.80
CA ILE A 29 -7.82 -12.24 8.90
C ILE A 29 -8.43 -11.35 7.82
N LYS A 30 -9.20 -10.33 8.21
CA LYS A 30 -9.73 -9.35 7.27
C LYS A 30 -8.60 -8.48 6.72
N LEU A 31 -8.42 -8.50 5.39
CA LEU A 31 -7.47 -7.67 4.67
C LEU A 31 -8.22 -6.65 3.80
N GLY A 32 -8.13 -5.37 4.16
CA GLY A 32 -8.80 -4.28 3.47
C GLY A 32 -7.87 -3.44 2.61
N HIS A 33 -8.41 -2.86 1.54
CA HIS A 33 -7.78 -1.79 0.76
C HIS A 33 -8.82 -0.94 0.03
N VAL A 34 -8.41 0.25 -0.44
CA VAL A 34 -9.34 1.23 -1.03
C VAL A 34 -9.48 1.11 -2.54
N LEU A 35 -8.65 0.32 -3.23
CA LEU A 35 -8.62 0.24 -4.67
C LEU A 35 -9.59 -0.81 -5.24
N ALA A 36 -9.93 -0.66 -6.52
CA ALA A 36 -10.84 -1.57 -7.21
C ALA A 36 -10.23 -2.98 -7.39
N PRO A 37 -11.04 -4.04 -7.55
CA PRO A 37 -10.55 -5.41 -7.81
C PRO A 37 -9.69 -5.55 -9.07
N SER A 38 -9.85 -4.66 -10.05
CA SER A 38 -9.03 -4.65 -11.27
C SER A 38 -7.58 -4.18 -11.06
N HIS A 39 -7.29 -3.52 -9.93
CA HIS A 39 -5.97 -3.00 -9.60
C HIS A 39 -4.98 -4.10 -9.16
N SER A 40 -3.69 -3.91 -9.43
CA SER A 40 -2.62 -4.86 -9.08
C SER A 40 -2.55 -5.19 -7.58
N TRP A 41 -2.91 -4.26 -6.69
CA TRP A 41 -2.97 -4.55 -5.25
C TRP A 41 -3.95 -5.67 -4.93
N HIS A 42 -5.15 -5.65 -5.53
CA HIS A 42 -6.14 -6.69 -5.27
C HIS A 42 -5.69 -8.03 -5.85
N LYS A 43 -5.24 -8.04 -7.11
CA LYS A 43 -4.78 -9.26 -7.77
C LYS A 43 -3.61 -9.93 -7.03
N ALA A 44 -2.67 -9.14 -6.54
CA ALA A 44 -1.57 -9.67 -5.74
C ALA A 44 -2.04 -10.10 -4.34
N ALA A 45 -3.01 -9.42 -3.75
CA ALA A 45 -3.61 -9.84 -2.48
C ALA A 45 -4.38 -11.16 -2.60
N GLU A 46 -5.08 -11.40 -3.74
CA GLU A 46 -5.74 -12.68 -4.03
C GLU A 46 -4.71 -13.82 -4.06
N GLY A 47 -3.61 -13.62 -4.78
CA GLY A 47 -2.54 -14.60 -4.85
C GLY A 47 -1.85 -14.82 -3.49
N PHE A 48 -1.55 -13.75 -2.76
CA PHE A 48 -1.01 -13.82 -1.40
C PHE A 48 -1.93 -14.63 -0.47
N ALA A 49 -3.22 -14.32 -0.46
CA ALA A 49 -4.20 -15.02 0.37
C ALA A 49 -4.33 -16.49 0.00
N ALA A 50 -4.31 -16.81 -1.31
CA ALA A 50 -4.36 -18.19 -1.79
C ALA A 50 -3.13 -19.00 -1.37
N ASP A 51 -1.92 -18.46 -1.58
CA ASP A 51 -0.67 -19.12 -1.20
C ASP A 51 -0.59 -19.36 0.32
N VAL A 52 -0.96 -18.36 1.12
CA VAL A 52 -0.96 -18.52 2.59
C VAL A 52 -1.96 -19.59 3.01
N LYS A 53 -3.18 -19.56 2.49
CA LYS A 53 -4.20 -20.55 2.84
C LYS A 53 -3.77 -21.97 2.47
N GLU A 54 -3.19 -22.15 1.28
CA GLU A 54 -2.71 -23.45 0.81
C GLU A 54 -1.56 -23.97 1.68
N GLN A 55 -0.51 -23.15 1.86
CA GLN A 55 0.70 -23.58 2.56
C GLN A 55 0.52 -23.71 4.08
N THR A 56 -0.45 -23.02 4.66
CA THR A 56 -0.85 -23.23 6.07
C THR A 56 -1.95 -24.26 6.23
N GLU A 57 -2.34 -24.97 5.17
CA GLU A 57 -3.45 -25.95 5.21
C GLU A 57 -4.74 -25.34 5.80
N GLY A 58 -4.98 -24.06 5.54
CA GLY A 58 -6.14 -23.31 6.01
C GLY A 58 -6.07 -22.81 7.46
N ARG A 59 -4.95 -23.00 8.19
CA ARG A 59 -4.79 -22.46 9.54
C ARG A 59 -4.80 -20.92 9.56
N VAL A 60 -4.27 -20.29 8.51
CA VAL A 60 -4.32 -18.83 8.29
C VAL A 60 -5.03 -18.53 6.98
N ASN A 61 -6.08 -17.72 7.04
CA ASN A 61 -6.89 -17.36 5.89
C ASN A 61 -7.08 -15.83 5.82
N PHE A 62 -6.60 -15.20 4.75
CA PHE A 62 -6.84 -13.77 4.51
C PHE A 62 -8.12 -13.60 3.68
N VAL A 63 -9.09 -12.88 4.24
CA VAL A 63 -10.37 -12.55 3.59
C VAL A 63 -10.29 -11.12 3.07
N LEU A 64 -10.44 -10.95 1.75
CA LEU A 64 -10.21 -9.67 1.08
C LEU A 64 -11.44 -8.78 1.07
N PHE A 65 -11.23 -7.49 1.34
CA PHE A 65 -12.24 -6.43 1.34
C PHE A 65 -11.73 -5.24 0.51
N PRO A 66 -11.92 -5.26 -0.83
CA PRO A 66 -11.51 -4.18 -1.72
C PRO A 66 -12.42 -2.95 -1.64
N SER A 67 -12.08 -1.90 -2.41
CA SER A 67 -12.93 -0.72 -2.64
C SER A 67 -13.41 0.00 -1.38
N GLY A 68 -12.61 -0.04 -0.31
CA GLY A 68 -12.94 0.64 0.95
C GLY A 68 -14.07 -0.01 1.77
N GLN A 69 -14.37 -1.29 1.55
CA GLN A 69 -15.42 -2.01 2.30
C GLN A 69 -15.18 -2.03 3.82
N LEU A 70 -13.93 -1.90 4.27
CA LEU A 70 -13.55 -1.76 5.68
C LEU A 70 -13.29 -0.30 6.09
N GLY A 71 -13.69 0.66 5.27
CA GLY A 71 -13.46 2.08 5.47
C GLY A 71 -12.31 2.64 4.64
N ASN A 72 -11.98 3.92 4.85
CA ASN A 72 -10.83 4.57 4.22
C ASN A 72 -9.50 4.17 4.89
N GLU A 73 -8.37 4.59 4.33
CA GLU A 73 -7.04 4.22 4.85
C GLU A 73 -6.83 4.64 6.31
N LYS A 74 -7.34 5.80 6.72
CA LYS A 74 -7.28 6.27 8.11
C LYS A 74 -8.05 5.33 9.03
N THR A 75 -9.30 5.00 8.68
CA THR A 75 -10.14 4.09 9.46
C THR A 75 -9.51 2.70 9.58
N MET A 76 -8.96 2.18 8.47
CA MET A 76 -8.27 0.89 8.49
C MET A 76 -7.02 0.93 9.37
N LEU A 77 -6.23 2.01 9.29
CA LEU A 77 -5.03 2.18 10.12
C LEU A 77 -5.37 2.23 11.61
N GLU A 78 -6.39 2.99 11.99
CA GLU A 78 -6.90 3.04 13.36
C GLU A 78 -7.37 1.64 13.82
N GLY A 79 -8.09 0.93 12.96
CA GLY A 79 -8.54 -0.45 13.22
C GLY A 79 -7.38 -1.43 13.45
N LEU A 80 -6.30 -1.32 12.68
CA LEU A 80 -5.09 -2.10 12.89
C LEU A 80 -4.43 -1.80 14.25
N GLN A 81 -4.35 -0.53 14.63
CA GLN A 81 -3.71 -0.12 15.90
C GLN A 81 -4.45 -0.63 17.13
N ILE A 82 -5.78 -0.62 17.11
CA ILE A 82 -6.62 -1.11 18.22
C ILE A 82 -6.96 -2.60 18.10
N GLY A 83 -6.54 -3.28 17.02
CA GLY A 83 -6.75 -4.70 16.80
C GLY A 83 -8.17 -5.11 16.35
N SER A 84 -9.03 -4.17 15.94
CA SER A 84 -10.36 -4.46 15.37
C SER A 84 -10.30 -4.90 13.90
N GLN A 85 -9.18 -4.61 13.22
CA GLN A 85 -8.85 -5.08 11.88
C GLN A 85 -7.51 -5.83 11.90
N GLY A 86 -7.41 -6.91 11.12
CA GLY A 86 -6.23 -7.77 11.12
C GLY A 86 -5.15 -7.35 10.16
N ALA A 87 -5.50 -6.94 8.94
CA ALA A 87 -4.55 -6.59 7.87
C ALA A 87 -5.11 -5.51 6.93
N ALA A 88 -4.22 -4.78 6.27
CA ALA A 88 -4.58 -3.84 5.21
C ALA A 88 -3.45 -3.67 4.17
N ILE A 89 -3.82 -3.18 2.98
CA ILE A 89 -2.87 -2.58 2.03
C ILE A 89 -3.14 -1.08 2.03
N ILE A 90 -2.14 -0.29 2.44
CA ILE A 90 -2.26 1.16 2.67
C ILE A 90 -1.09 1.86 1.98
N GLY A 91 -1.35 2.99 1.31
CA GLY A 91 -0.30 3.89 0.83
C GLY A 91 0.51 4.43 2.02
N SER A 92 1.84 4.35 1.94
CA SER A 92 2.72 4.59 3.10
C SER A 92 2.63 6.00 3.66
N GLY A 93 2.27 7.00 2.84
CA GLY A 93 2.02 8.37 3.29
C GLY A 93 0.90 8.48 4.33
N SER A 94 -0.08 7.57 4.28
CA SER A 94 -1.19 7.53 5.24
C SER A 94 -0.76 7.15 6.67
N LEU A 95 0.50 6.73 6.88
CA LEU A 95 1.05 6.47 8.22
C LEU A 95 1.60 7.74 8.91
N GLN A 96 1.73 8.88 8.22
CA GLN A 96 2.23 10.13 8.81
C GLN A 96 1.47 10.58 10.08
N PRO A 97 0.13 10.46 10.17
CA PRO A 97 -0.59 10.91 11.36
C PRO A 97 -0.19 10.17 12.64
N ILE A 98 0.28 8.92 12.54
CA ILE A 98 0.69 8.12 13.69
C ILE A 98 2.20 8.21 13.97
N GLU A 99 2.99 8.53 12.95
CA GLU A 99 4.44 8.73 13.04
C GLU A 99 4.92 9.67 11.92
N PRO A 100 5.22 10.95 12.23
CA PRO A 100 5.58 11.95 11.23
C PRO A 100 6.77 11.56 10.33
N LYS A 101 7.67 10.70 10.82
CA LYS A 101 8.81 10.23 10.03
C LYS A 101 8.42 9.40 8.80
N PHE A 102 7.20 8.85 8.77
CA PHE A 102 6.69 8.23 7.54
C PHE A 102 6.52 9.21 6.37
N GLY A 103 6.50 10.50 6.64
CA GLY A 103 6.50 11.51 5.57
C GLY A 103 7.72 11.44 4.65
N ILE A 104 8.83 10.83 5.06
CA ILE A 104 10.03 10.67 4.23
C ILE A 104 9.74 9.91 2.92
N VAL A 105 8.76 9.00 2.92
CA VAL A 105 8.38 8.23 1.71
C VAL A 105 7.69 9.10 0.65
N GLU A 106 7.18 10.27 1.05
CA GLU A 106 6.44 11.21 0.23
C GLU A 106 7.27 12.44 -0.19
N LEU A 107 8.56 12.49 0.18
CA LEU A 107 9.45 13.57 -0.26
C LEU A 107 9.45 13.67 -1.79
N PRO A 108 9.15 14.86 -2.36
CA PRO A 108 8.99 15.01 -3.80
C PRO A 108 10.31 14.79 -4.54
N TYR A 109 10.24 14.14 -5.71
CA TYR A 109 11.40 13.88 -6.57
C TYR A 109 12.57 13.15 -5.88
N THR A 110 12.25 12.26 -4.93
CA THR A 110 13.26 11.45 -4.24
C THR A 110 13.88 10.42 -5.16
N TRP A 111 13.08 9.79 -6.00
CA TRP A 111 13.47 8.65 -6.83
C TRP A 111 13.40 8.98 -8.31
N THR A 112 14.35 8.48 -9.08
CA THR A 112 14.39 8.61 -10.55
C THR A 112 13.87 7.37 -11.27
N SER A 113 13.82 6.24 -10.56
CA SER A 113 13.26 4.98 -11.05
C SER A 113 12.64 4.15 -9.92
N ALA A 114 11.70 3.29 -10.27
CA ALA A 114 11.11 2.35 -9.32
C ALA A 114 12.16 1.38 -8.74
N GLN A 115 13.12 0.93 -9.56
CA GLN A 115 14.20 0.02 -9.13
C GLN A 115 15.08 0.63 -8.03
N GLN A 116 15.33 1.94 -8.10
CA GLN A 116 16.05 2.66 -7.05
C GLN A 116 15.25 2.66 -5.73
N ALA A 117 13.96 2.93 -5.83
CA ALA A 117 13.06 2.88 -4.68
C ALA A 117 12.98 1.46 -4.09
N TYR A 118 12.85 0.42 -4.92
CA TYR A 118 12.81 -0.97 -4.45
C TYR A 118 14.04 -1.32 -3.62
N LYS A 119 15.26 -0.97 -4.10
CA LYS A 119 16.49 -1.21 -3.34
C LYS A 119 16.47 -0.55 -1.96
N ALA A 120 15.92 0.65 -1.85
CA ALA A 120 15.83 1.36 -0.58
C ALA A 120 14.82 0.72 0.37
N TYR A 121 13.64 0.39 -0.11
CA TYR A 121 12.56 -0.17 0.72
C TYR A 121 12.75 -1.65 1.05
N ASP A 122 13.46 -2.40 0.22
CA ASP A 122 13.88 -3.78 0.55
C ASP A 122 15.15 -3.80 1.42
N GLY A 123 15.83 -2.66 1.56
CA GLY A 123 17.05 -2.47 2.33
C GLY A 123 16.84 -1.70 3.65
N GLU A 124 17.84 -0.89 3.99
CA GLU A 124 17.94 -0.21 5.28
C GLU A 124 16.81 0.80 5.53
N LEU A 125 16.33 1.50 4.48
CA LEU A 125 15.23 2.45 4.62
C LEU A 125 13.94 1.73 5.05
N GLY A 126 13.58 0.66 4.36
CA GLY A 126 12.40 -0.13 4.71
C GLY A 126 12.52 -0.77 6.10
N ALA A 127 13.71 -1.25 6.48
CA ALA A 127 13.96 -1.79 7.82
C ALA A 127 13.80 -0.73 8.92
N ALA A 128 14.32 0.50 8.70
CA ALA A 128 14.17 1.60 9.64
C ALA A 128 12.69 2.01 9.81
N LEU A 129 11.96 2.13 8.71
CA LEU A 129 10.53 2.46 8.73
C LEU A 129 9.69 1.34 9.36
N SER A 130 10.03 0.07 9.13
CA SER A 130 9.36 -1.06 9.77
C SER A 130 9.53 -1.07 11.29
N LYS A 131 10.68 -0.62 11.80
CA LYS A 131 10.88 -0.41 13.26
C LYS A 131 9.96 0.69 13.81
N LEU A 132 9.77 1.78 13.08
CA LEU A 132 8.82 2.83 13.47
C LEU A 132 7.39 2.31 13.51
N ALA A 133 6.98 1.51 12.52
CA ALA A 133 5.67 0.87 12.49
C ALA A 133 5.48 -0.09 13.69
N ALA A 134 6.49 -0.88 14.01
CA ALA A 134 6.45 -1.83 15.13
C ALA A 134 6.23 -1.14 16.49
N ALA A 135 6.78 0.08 16.67
CA ALA A 135 6.54 0.91 17.85
C ALA A 135 5.10 1.44 17.94
N LYS A 136 4.34 1.37 16.84
CA LYS A 136 2.93 1.79 16.75
C LYS A 136 1.97 0.60 16.66
N ASN A 137 2.39 -0.57 17.10
CA ASN A 137 1.61 -1.83 17.08
C ASN A 137 1.27 -2.34 15.67
N LEU A 138 2.13 -2.08 14.69
CA LEU A 138 1.97 -2.48 13.31
C LEU A 138 3.14 -3.36 12.86
N VAL A 139 2.88 -4.31 11.96
CA VAL A 139 3.90 -5.14 11.32
C VAL A 139 3.79 -4.94 9.81
N ILE A 140 4.82 -4.33 9.21
CA ILE A 140 4.92 -4.24 7.75
C ILE A 140 5.54 -5.56 7.27
N LEU A 141 4.78 -6.35 6.52
CA LEU A 141 5.27 -7.60 5.94
C LEU A 141 6.10 -7.34 4.68
N SER A 142 5.65 -6.43 3.83
CA SER A 142 6.37 -6.11 2.60
C SER A 142 5.99 -4.72 2.07
N TRP A 143 6.91 -4.15 1.27
CA TRP A 143 6.79 -2.85 0.63
C TRP A 143 6.40 -3.05 -0.83
N TRP A 144 5.11 -2.86 -1.11
CA TRP A 144 4.54 -2.91 -2.46
C TRP A 144 4.73 -1.59 -3.18
N GLU A 145 4.44 -1.56 -4.46
CA GLU A 145 4.45 -0.34 -5.24
C GLU A 145 3.05 0.29 -5.28
N ASN A 146 2.99 1.59 -4.98
CA ASN A 146 1.89 2.44 -5.41
C ASN A 146 2.22 3.05 -6.79
N GLY A 147 3.45 3.52 -6.96
CA GLY A 147 4.01 3.95 -8.23
C GLY A 147 4.32 5.43 -8.31
N PHE A 148 4.84 5.87 -9.48
CA PHE A 148 5.02 7.28 -9.79
C PHE A 148 3.68 7.96 -9.97
N ARG A 149 3.52 9.11 -9.30
CA ARG A 149 2.27 9.87 -9.29
C ARG A 149 2.34 11.00 -10.30
N HIS A 150 1.24 11.20 -10.99
CA HIS A 150 1.04 12.16 -12.06
C HIS A 150 -0.21 12.99 -11.80
N LEU A 151 -0.28 14.18 -12.37
CA LEU A 151 -1.37 15.12 -12.15
C LEU A 151 -2.41 15.01 -13.27
N THR A 152 -3.69 14.94 -12.87
CA THR A 152 -4.80 15.15 -13.83
C THR A 152 -5.60 16.38 -13.47
N ASN A 153 -6.19 17.05 -14.48
CA ASN A 153 -7.04 18.22 -14.27
C ASN A 153 -7.97 18.50 -15.45
N ASN A 154 -8.85 19.50 -15.29
CA ASN A 154 -9.78 19.94 -16.34
C ASN A 154 -9.48 21.34 -16.90
N ARG A 155 -8.43 22.04 -16.40
CA ARG A 155 -8.10 23.40 -16.82
C ARG A 155 -7.22 23.45 -18.08
N GLY A 156 -6.19 22.61 -18.15
CA GLY A 156 -5.22 22.58 -19.23
C GLY A 156 -4.00 21.71 -18.94
N PRO A 157 -3.09 21.54 -19.92
CA PRO A 157 -1.82 20.88 -19.69
C PRO A 157 -1.00 21.65 -18.64
N ILE A 158 -0.36 20.93 -17.73
CA ILE A 158 0.59 21.49 -16.76
C ILE A 158 2.00 21.27 -17.31
N ASN A 159 2.72 22.35 -17.61
CA ASN A 159 4.08 22.32 -18.13
C ASN A 159 5.08 22.90 -17.13
N THR A 160 4.64 23.81 -16.26
CA THR A 160 5.45 24.50 -15.25
C THR A 160 4.67 24.60 -13.94
N PRO A 161 5.33 24.88 -12.80
CA PRO A 161 4.63 25.16 -11.53
C PRO A 161 3.61 26.31 -11.63
N ALA A 162 3.85 27.32 -12.48
CA ALA A 162 2.91 28.43 -12.66
C ALA A 162 1.53 27.99 -13.19
N ASP A 163 1.47 26.88 -13.94
CA ASP A 163 0.21 26.33 -14.43
C ASP A 163 -0.65 25.72 -13.29
N LEU A 164 -0.06 25.50 -12.11
CA LEU A 164 -0.75 25.02 -10.91
C LEU A 164 -1.35 26.14 -10.07
N GLU A 165 -1.01 27.42 -10.36
CA GLU A 165 -1.47 28.54 -9.54
C GLU A 165 -2.99 28.55 -9.36
N GLY A 166 -3.42 28.53 -8.08
CA GLY A 166 -4.82 28.53 -7.69
C GLY A 166 -5.62 27.29 -8.06
N LEU A 167 -4.99 26.24 -8.63
CA LEU A 167 -5.69 25.01 -9.02
C LEU A 167 -6.11 24.24 -7.75
N LYS A 168 -7.42 24.07 -7.58
CA LYS A 168 -7.96 23.26 -6.46
C LYS A 168 -7.61 21.81 -6.67
N THR A 169 -6.55 21.38 -6.01
CA THR A 169 -5.98 20.04 -6.18
C THR A 169 -6.32 19.17 -4.99
N ARG A 170 -7.03 18.07 -5.24
CA ARG A 170 -7.19 17.06 -4.18
C ARG A 170 -5.86 16.33 -3.99
N VAL A 171 -5.48 16.19 -2.74
CA VAL A 171 -4.34 15.36 -2.34
C VAL A 171 -4.78 14.28 -1.32
N THR A 172 -3.92 13.29 -1.10
CA THR A 172 -4.11 12.34 0.01
C THR A 172 -4.08 13.09 1.35
N PRO A 173 -4.75 12.58 2.41
CA PRO A 173 -4.71 13.22 3.73
C PRO A 173 -3.35 13.05 4.43
N ASP A 174 -2.30 13.59 3.86
CA ASP A 174 -0.97 13.68 4.45
C ASP A 174 -0.38 15.10 4.33
N LYS A 175 0.36 15.50 5.33
CA LYS A 175 0.89 16.87 5.42
C LYS A 175 1.97 17.14 4.38
N MET A 176 2.84 16.17 4.09
CA MET A 176 3.91 16.31 3.11
C MET A 176 3.34 16.63 1.73
N ARG A 177 2.26 15.96 1.34
CA ARG A 177 1.59 16.16 0.05
C ARG A 177 0.95 17.55 -0.02
N LEU A 178 0.29 17.99 1.08
CA LEU A 178 -0.25 19.34 1.20
C LEU A 178 0.85 20.38 1.01
N ASP A 179 1.96 20.27 1.74
CA ASP A 179 3.07 21.23 1.68
C ASP A 179 3.75 21.23 0.30
N THR A 180 3.88 20.06 -0.34
CA THR A 180 4.43 19.92 -1.69
C THR A 180 3.59 20.70 -2.71
N PHE A 181 2.28 20.47 -2.74
CA PHE A 181 1.41 21.14 -3.71
C PHE A 181 1.21 22.62 -3.39
N THR A 182 1.29 23.02 -2.13
CA THR A 182 1.36 24.44 -1.75
C THR A 182 2.62 25.10 -2.28
N ALA A 183 3.78 24.45 -2.15
CA ALA A 183 5.05 24.97 -2.69
C ALA A 183 5.05 25.06 -4.23
N LEU A 184 4.29 24.20 -4.90
CA LEU A 184 4.06 24.24 -6.35
C LEU A 184 3.05 25.33 -6.79
N GLY A 185 2.44 26.09 -5.86
CA GLY A 185 1.48 27.16 -6.15
C GLY A 185 0.02 26.71 -6.27
N ALA A 186 -0.27 25.43 -6.11
CA ALA A 186 -1.64 24.93 -6.12
C ALA A 186 -2.41 25.32 -4.84
N ASN A 187 -3.72 25.11 -4.85
CA ASN A 187 -4.59 25.19 -3.68
C ASN A 187 -4.99 23.77 -3.24
N PRO A 188 -4.12 23.04 -2.52
CA PRO A 188 -4.35 21.66 -2.17
C PRO A 188 -5.33 21.52 -1.01
N ALA A 189 -6.18 20.51 -1.06
CA ALA A 189 -6.99 20.10 0.07
C ALA A 189 -7.10 18.56 0.16
N PRO A 190 -7.12 18.00 1.39
CA PRO A 190 -7.18 16.56 1.59
C PRO A 190 -8.61 16.05 1.41
N LEU A 191 -8.73 14.85 0.79
CA LEU A 191 -9.98 14.13 0.70
C LEU A 191 -9.70 12.62 0.67
N ALA A 192 -10.53 11.83 1.35
CA ALA A 192 -10.44 10.38 1.31
C ALA A 192 -10.62 9.84 -0.12
N PHE A 193 -9.91 8.75 -0.46
CA PHE A 193 -9.88 8.23 -1.84
C PHE A 193 -11.26 7.82 -2.35
N GLY A 194 -12.09 7.19 -1.52
CA GLY A 194 -13.43 6.74 -1.92
C GLY A 194 -14.40 7.86 -2.33
N GLU A 195 -14.11 9.11 -1.94
CA GLU A 195 -14.92 10.28 -2.27
C GLU A 195 -14.43 11.01 -3.53
N LEU A 196 -13.22 10.66 -4.03
CA LEU A 196 -12.50 11.45 -5.01
C LEU A 196 -13.24 11.53 -6.36
N TYR A 197 -13.72 10.39 -6.89
CA TYR A 197 -14.42 10.39 -8.19
C TYR A 197 -15.61 11.34 -8.18
N SER A 198 -16.46 11.24 -7.17
CA SER A 198 -17.65 12.11 -7.03
C SER A 198 -17.27 13.58 -6.85
N ALA A 199 -16.21 13.88 -6.10
CA ALA A 199 -15.75 15.24 -5.89
C ALA A 199 -15.20 15.87 -7.20
N LEU A 200 -14.48 15.10 -8.02
CA LEU A 200 -14.05 15.54 -9.36
C LEU A 200 -15.21 15.73 -10.31
N GLN A 201 -16.16 14.79 -10.31
CA GLN A 201 -17.37 14.86 -11.15
C GLN A 201 -18.21 16.11 -10.82
N GLN A 202 -18.34 16.43 -9.53
CA GLN A 202 -19.08 17.61 -9.04
C GLN A 202 -18.26 18.89 -9.12
N LYS A 203 -16.99 18.83 -9.61
CA LYS A 203 -16.07 19.98 -9.72
C LYS A 203 -15.77 20.66 -8.38
N VAL A 204 -15.81 19.91 -7.27
CA VAL A 204 -15.33 20.38 -5.97
C VAL A 204 -13.80 20.59 -6.03
N PHE A 205 -13.12 19.71 -6.78
CA PHE A 205 -11.72 19.84 -7.14
C PHE A 205 -11.56 19.95 -8.66
N ASP A 206 -10.58 20.73 -9.09
CA ASP A 206 -10.20 20.88 -10.50
C ASP A 206 -9.22 19.79 -10.92
N ALA A 207 -8.43 19.29 -9.95
CA ALA A 207 -7.30 18.39 -10.16
C ALA A 207 -7.17 17.34 -9.06
N GLN A 208 -6.46 16.26 -9.39
CA GLN A 208 -5.98 15.24 -8.47
C GLN A 208 -4.62 14.70 -8.94
N GLU A 209 -3.94 13.93 -8.09
CA GLU A 209 -2.69 13.29 -8.42
C GLU A 209 -2.70 11.82 -7.95
N ASN A 210 -2.33 10.91 -8.84
CA ASN A 210 -2.26 9.47 -8.59
C ASN A 210 -1.35 8.78 -9.62
N PRO A 211 -0.93 7.53 -9.36
CA PRO A 211 -0.32 6.68 -10.38
C PRO A 211 -1.25 6.39 -11.56
N LEU A 212 -0.64 6.09 -12.72
CA LEU A 212 -1.38 5.81 -13.96
C LEU A 212 -2.36 4.65 -13.80
N SER A 213 -1.95 3.59 -13.11
CA SER A 213 -2.78 2.43 -12.82
C SER A 213 -4.06 2.81 -12.05
N ILE A 214 -3.94 3.70 -11.06
CA ILE A 214 -5.09 4.17 -10.27
C ILE A 214 -5.97 5.10 -11.12
N ILE A 215 -5.37 6.03 -11.89
CA ILE A 215 -6.13 6.91 -12.78
C ILE A 215 -7.00 6.09 -13.74
N TYR A 216 -6.45 5.01 -14.29
CA TYR A 216 -7.18 4.13 -15.20
C TYR A 216 -8.22 3.26 -14.49
N THR A 217 -7.83 2.51 -13.46
CA THR A 217 -8.72 1.55 -12.78
C THR A 217 -9.83 2.20 -11.96
N SER A 218 -9.68 3.49 -11.62
CA SER A 218 -10.71 4.30 -10.94
C SER A 218 -11.50 5.18 -11.91
N SER A 219 -11.33 4.99 -13.24
CA SER A 219 -12.05 5.72 -14.31
C SER A 219 -11.93 7.24 -14.20
N PHE A 220 -10.82 7.79 -13.68
CA PHE A 220 -10.68 9.25 -13.59
C PHE A 220 -10.63 9.95 -14.96
N PHE A 221 -10.35 9.21 -16.03
CA PHE A 221 -10.45 9.71 -17.41
C PHE A 221 -11.87 10.15 -17.81
N GLU A 222 -12.91 9.70 -17.12
CA GLU A 222 -14.30 10.13 -17.37
C GLU A 222 -14.58 11.54 -16.83
N VAL A 223 -13.84 11.95 -15.80
CA VAL A 223 -14.04 13.21 -15.07
C VAL A 223 -12.85 14.17 -15.13
N GLN A 224 -11.74 13.76 -15.76
CA GLN A 224 -10.49 14.51 -15.92
C GLN A 224 -10.01 14.46 -17.37
N LYS A 225 -9.73 15.60 -17.97
CA LYS A 225 -9.40 15.73 -19.38
C LYS A 225 -7.90 15.68 -19.68
N TYR A 226 -7.08 16.26 -18.81
CA TYR A 226 -5.64 16.42 -19.01
C TYR A 226 -4.88 15.55 -18.04
N LEU A 227 -3.80 14.93 -18.52
CA LEU A 227 -2.84 14.17 -17.72
C LEU A 227 -1.43 14.69 -18.00
N SER A 228 -0.79 15.27 -16.98
CA SER A 228 0.59 15.75 -17.07
C SER A 228 1.52 14.79 -16.30
N LEU A 229 2.52 14.25 -16.99
CA LEU A 229 3.41 13.20 -16.48
C LEU A 229 4.48 13.81 -15.56
N THR A 230 4.06 14.38 -14.45
CA THR A 230 4.92 15.10 -13.49
C THR A 230 5.88 14.20 -12.74
N GLY A 231 5.50 12.96 -12.42
CA GLY A 231 6.35 12.02 -11.66
C GLY A 231 6.88 12.60 -10.36
N HIS A 232 6.09 13.45 -9.71
CA HIS A 232 6.51 14.28 -8.57
C HIS A 232 6.80 13.49 -7.29
N VAL A 233 6.22 12.30 -7.16
CA VAL A 233 6.48 11.35 -6.06
C VAL A 233 6.40 9.93 -6.61
N TRP A 234 7.30 9.06 -6.19
CA TRP A 234 7.08 7.61 -6.21
C TRP A 234 6.71 7.18 -4.80
N GLY A 235 5.53 6.60 -4.63
CA GLY A 235 5.04 6.17 -3.34
C GLY A 235 5.09 4.65 -3.18
N PRO A 236 5.56 4.14 -2.03
CA PRO A 236 5.34 2.75 -1.65
C PRO A 236 3.92 2.54 -1.11
N ALA A 237 3.53 1.26 -1.07
CA ALA A 237 2.38 0.79 -0.31
C ALA A 237 2.84 -0.30 0.67
N ASN A 238 2.08 -0.50 1.73
CA ASN A 238 2.41 -1.49 2.75
C ASN A 238 1.37 -2.60 2.76
N LEU A 239 1.81 -3.86 2.66
CA LEU A 239 1.05 -4.97 3.23
C LEU A 239 1.34 -4.99 4.73
N ILE A 240 0.37 -4.61 5.54
CA ILE A 240 0.54 -4.32 6.95
C ILE A 240 -0.46 -5.11 7.80
N LEU A 241 0.01 -5.64 8.92
CA LEU A 241 -0.80 -6.35 9.91
C LEU A 241 -0.83 -5.60 11.24
N ALA A 242 -1.92 -5.77 11.97
CA ALA A 242 -1.94 -5.47 13.39
C ALA A 242 -0.97 -6.39 14.13
N LYS A 243 -0.13 -5.84 15.02
CA LYS A 243 0.85 -6.62 15.79
C LYS A 243 0.17 -7.72 16.64
N HIS A 244 -0.99 -7.43 17.18
CA HIS A 244 -1.80 -8.40 17.91
C HIS A 244 -2.23 -9.57 17.01
N THR A 245 -2.61 -9.31 15.76
CA THR A 245 -2.96 -10.35 14.79
C THR A 245 -1.73 -11.19 14.45
N TRP A 246 -0.60 -10.54 14.15
CA TRP A 246 0.66 -11.22 13.86
C TRP A 246 1.11 -12.15 14.98
N ASN A 247 1.03 -11.70 16.22
CA ASN A 247 1.45 -12.48 17.40
C ASN A 247 0.56 -13.72 17.66
N ARG A 248 -0.62 -13.82 17.06
CA ARG A 248 -1.50 -14.99 17.15
C ARG A 248 -1.21 -16.04 16.11
N ILE A 249 -0.46 -15.70 15.06
CA ILE A 249 -0.01 -16.65 14.04
C ILE A 249 1.19 -17.43 14.64
N SER A 250 1.22 -18.73 14.45
CA SER A 250 2.33 -19.55 14.92
C SER A 250 3.65 -19.13 14.28
N PRO A 251 4.82 -19.30 14.94
CA PRO A 251 6.11 -18.95 14.33
C PRO A 251 6.40 -19.69 13.02
N GLU A 252 5.83 -20.87 12.83
CA GLU A 252 5.92 -21.64 11.59
C GLU A 252 5.10 -20.98 10.49
N ASP A 253 3.84 -20.68 10.78
CA ASP A 253 2.94 -20.02 9.82
C ASP A 253 3.39 -18.58 9.53
N GLN A 254 3.99 -17.86 10.47
CA GLN A 254 4.60 -16.55 10.24
C GLN A 254 5.67 -16.59 9.14
N LYS A 255 6.47 -17.65 9.07
CA LYS A 255 7.47 -17.83 7.99
C LYS A 255 6.79 -18.01 6.63
N ILE A 256 5.70 -18.78 6.60
CA ILE A 256 4.90 -18.99 5.39
C ILE A 256 4.28 -17.67 4.93
N VAL A 257 3.65 -16.94 5.84
CA VAL A 257 3.02 -15.64 5.56
C VAL A 257 4.06 -14.64 5.06
N GLN A 258 5.25 -14.58 5.67
CA GLN A 258 6.32 -13.69 5.24
C GLN A 258 6.84 -14.07 3.85
N ALA A 259 7.09 -15.34 3.58
CA ALA A 259 7.55 -15.81 2.27
C ALA A 259 6.53 -15.52 1.16
N ALA A 260 5.24 -15.70 1.43
CA ALA A 260 4.17 -15.34 0.52
C ALA A 260 4.10 -13.80 0.30
N ALA A 261 4.28 -13.00 1.36
CA ALA A 261 4.31 -11.55 1.26
C ALA A 261 5.46 -11.05 0.37
N ASP A 262 6.65 -11.65 0.49
CA ASP A 262 7.80 -11.31 -0.34
C ASP A 262 7.60 -11.72 -1.81
N LYS A 263 7.09 -12.94 -2.06
CA LYS A 263 6.73 -13.40 -3.41
C LYS A 263 5.74 -12.45 -4.08
N TRP A 264 4.65 -12.12 -3.39
CA TRP A 264 3.59 -11.32 -3.98
C TRP A 264 3.90 -9.82 -4.05
N ARG A 265 4.85 -9.33 -3.27
CA ARG A 265 5.51 -8.04 -3.50
C ARG A 265 6.15 -7.99 -4.89
N ASP A 266 6.96 -8.99 -5.21
CA ASP A 266 7.70 -9.02 -6.47
C ASP A 266 6.76 -9.18 -7.68
N GLU A 267 5.72 -10.01 -7.56
CA GLU A 267 4.69 -10.15 -8.60
C GLU A 267 3.88 -8.86 -8.78
N GLN A 268 3.52 -8.17 -7.71
CA GLN A 268 2.79 -6.90 -7.77
C GLN A 268 3.62 -5.81 -8.47
N ARG A 269 4.91 -5.72 -8.15
CA ARG A 269 5.83 -4.78 -8.82
C ARG A 269 5.98 -5.08 -10.31
N LYS A 270 6.05 -6.35 -10.70
CA LYS A 270 6.04 -6.75 -12.12
C LYS A 270 4.77 -6.32 -12.83
N MET A 271 3.61 -6.49 -12.21
CA MET A 271 2.33 -6.07 -12.78
C MET A 271 2.30 -4.57 -13.09
N ILE A 272 2.88 -3.73 -12.22
CA ILE A 272 2.95 -2.27 -12.45
C ILE A 272 3.97 -1.95 -13.52
N THR A 273 5.20 -2.43 -13.41
CA THR A 273 6.28 -2.12 -14.36
C THR A 273 5.91 -2.49 -15.80
N GLN A 274 5.18 -3.58 -16.01
CA GLN A 274 4.72 -4.02 -17.32
C GLN A 274 3.58 -3.19 -17.89
N SER A 275 2.91 -2.37 -17.07
CA SER A 275 1.66 -1.73 -17.45
C SER A 275 1.70 -0.20 -17.54
N ASP A 276 2.77 0.46 -17.08
CA ASP A 276 2.79 1.93 -17.04
C ASP A 276 2.75 2.57 -18.42
N ASP A 277 3.55 2.09 -19.39
CA ASP A 277 3.49 2.57 -20.78
C ASP A 277 2.14 2.23 -21.43
N ASP A 278 1.59 1.06 -21.15
CA ASP A 278 0.27 0.64 -21.58
C ASP A 278 -0.81 1.55 -21.03
N TYR A 279 -0.72 2.00 -19.77
CA TYR A 279 -1.72 2.89 -19.21
C TYR A 279 -1.72 4.28 -19.85
N VAL A 280 -0.55 4.81 -20.22
CA VAL A 280 -0.49 6.06 -21.00
C VAL A 280 -1.25 5.91 -22.33
N ALA A 281 -1.04 4.81 -23.07
CA ALA A 281 -1.74 4.53 -24.30
C ALA A 281 -3.25 4.40 -24.08
N LYS A 282 -3.67 3.58 -23.11
CA LYS A 282 -5.08 3.37 -22.76
C LYS A 282 -5.79 4.64 -22.32
N LEU A 283 -5.13 5.51 -21.56
CA LEU A 283 -5.70 6.79 -21.12
C LEU A 283 -5.87 7.76 -22.29
N LYS A 284 -4.94 7.76 -23.26
CA LYS A 284 -5.11 8.51 -24.54
C LYS A 284 -6.29 7.97 -25.34
N GLU A 285 -6.44 6.65 -25.45
CA GLU A 285 -7.60 6.01 -26.13
C GLU A 285 -8.92 6.37 -25.45
N LYS A 286 -8.92 6.59 -24.13
CA LYS A 286 -10.06 7.08 -23.35
C LYS A 286 -10.30 8.59 -23.50
N GLY A 287 -9.49 9.29 -24.31
CA GLY A 287 -9.66 10.69 -24.63
C GLY A 287 -8.88 11.68 -23.77
N MET A 288 -8.02 11.21 -22.87
CA MET A 288 -7.16 12.11 -22.10
C MET A 288 -6.07 12.74 -22.97
N GLN A 289 -5.84 14.03 -22.78
CA GLN A 289 -4.72 14.75 -23.38
C GLN A 289 -3.50 14.61 -22.46
N VAL A 290 -2.48 13.91 -22.94
CA VAL A 290 -1.29 13.59 -22.15
C VAL A 290 -0.10 14.41 -22.60
N ASN A 291 0.60 15.08 -21.68
CA ASN A 291 1.85 15.79 -21.94
C ASN A 291 2.98 15.32 -21.03
N GLN A 292 4.20 15.35 -21.57
CA GLN A 292 5.44 15.23 -20.80
C GLN A 292 5.78 16.57 -20.15
N VAL A 293 6.50 16.52 -19.03
CA VAL A 293 6.84 17.71 -18.24
C VAL A 293 8.36 17.76 -18.04
N ASP A 294 8.95 18.95 -18.23
CA ASP A 294 10.28 19.21 -17.70
C ASP A 294 10.19 19.29 -16.17
N LYS A 295 10.87 18.37 -15.49
CA LYS A 295 10.81 18.27 -14.03
C LYS A 295 11.68 19.31 -13.31
N ALA A 296 12.66 19.89 -13.99
CA ALA A 296 13.62 20.81 -13.34
C ALA A 296 12.98 22.00 -12.62
N PRO A 297 12.00 22.73 -13.22
CA PRO A 297 11.31 23.81 -12.53
C PRO A 297 10.52 23.34 -11.29
N PHE A 298 9.92 22.14 -11.35
CA PHE A 298 9.16 21.58 -10.24
C PHE A 298 10.08 21.18 -9.08
N ILE A 299 11.23 20.54 -9.39
CA ILE A 299 12.25 20.18 -8.40
C ILE A 299 12.74 21.44 -7.68
N ALA A 300 13.00 22.51 -8.42
CA ALA A 300 13.42 23.79 -7.83
C ALA A 300 12.34 24.38 -6.91
N ALA A 301 11.08 24.34 -7.31
CA ALA A 301 9.96 24.87 -6.53
C ALA A 301 9.73 24.14 -5.20
N VAL A 302 10.00 22.82 -5.15
CA VAL A 302 9.82 22.01 -3.93
C VAL A 302 11.06 21.93 -3.02
N ALA A 303 12.18 22.53 -3.40
CA ALA A 303 13.39 22.54 -2.56
C ALA A 303 13.17 23.05 -1.13
N PRO A 304 12.32 24.07 -0.86
CA PRO A 304 11.99 24.49 0.49
C PRO A 304 11.31 23.41 1.33
N VAL A 305 10.52 22.52 0.71
CA VAL A 305 9.85 21.38 1.39
C VAL A 305 10.90 20.43 1.95
N TRP A 306 11.89 20.05 1.15
CA TRP A 306 13.01 19.22 1.60
C TRP A 306 13.68 19.79 2.85
N LYS A 307 14.06 21.07 2.78
CA LYS A 307 14.73 21.77 3.88
C LYS A 307 13.89 21.82 5.15
N ALA A 308 12.58 22.00 5.02
CA ALA A 308 11.66 22.06 6.16
C ALA A 308 11.50 20.70 6.86
N TYR A 309 11.62 19.59 6.13
CA TYR A 309 11.37 18.25 6.66
C TYR A 309 12.64 17.50 7.08
N GLU A 310 13.83 17.87 6.64
CA GLU A 310 15.10 17.28 7.11
C GLU A 310 15.19 17.15 8.62
N PRO A 311 14.88 18.18 9.44
CA PRO A 311 14.91 18.07 10.90
C PRO A 311 13.87 17.09 11.47
N VAL A 312 12.74 16.90 10.81
CA VAL A 312 11.66 15.99 11.24
C VAL A 312 12.12 14.53 11.14
N TYR A 313 12.84 14.22 10.07
CA TYR A 313 13.31 12.85 9.82
C TYR A 313 14.59 12.54 10.61
N GLY A 314 15.41 13.54 10.86
CA GLY A 314 16.67 13.43 11.59
C GLY A 314 17.81 12.86 10.74
N ALA A 315 19.04 13.06 11.21
CA ALA A 315 20.26 12.76 10.45
C ALA A 315 20.39 11.27 10.06
N GLU A 316 19.97 10.36 10.94
CA GLU A 316 20.07 8.93 10.68
C GLU A 316 19.20 8.50 9.48
N LEU A 317 17.90 8.82 9.51
CA LEU A 317 16.97 8.40 8.46
C LEU A 317 17.25 9.14 7.13
N MET A 318 17.62 10.43 7.21
CA MET A 318 18.07 11.19 6.04
C MET A 318 19.38 10.63 5.46
N GLY A 319 20.31 10.21 6.32
CA GLY A 319 21.56 9.56 5.89
C GLY A 319 21.31 8.28 5.12
N ILE A 320 20.43 7.42 5.62
CA ILE A 320 19.99 6.19 4.92
C ILE A 320 19.37 6.56 3.56
N LEU A 321 18.42 7.51 3.52
CA LEU A 321 17.79 7.93 2.26
C LEU A 321 18.81 8.41 1.23
N GLN A 322 19.79 9.24 1.65
CA GLN A 322 20.81 9.79 0.77
C GLN A 322 21.77 8.74 0.19
N GLN A 323 22.01 7.61 0.89
CA GLN A 323 22.83 6.52 0.37
C GLN A 323 22.22 5.93 -0.91
N TYR A 324 20.88 5.75 -0.92
CA TYR A 324 20.16 5.23 -2.09
C TYR A 324 19.95 6.26 -3.21
N ARG A 325 20.04 7.55 -2.89
CA ARG A 325 19.96 8.62 -3.90
C ARG A 325 21.29 8.92 -4.59
N LYS A 326 22.43 8.64 -3.96
CA LYS A 326 23.78 8.83 -4.50
C LYS A 326 24.08 7.83 -5.62
N GLY A 327 23.60 8.08 -6.76
CA GLY A 327 23.76 7.26 -7.97
C GLY A 327 22.97 7.87 -9.13
N GLN A 328 22.51 9.09 -8.89
CA GLN A 328 21.82 9.94 -9.86
C GLN A 328 22.82 10.75 -10.68
#